data_399f46d9bd5571e57501bcdc470e473a
#
_entry.id   399f46d9bd5571e57501bcdc470e473a
#
_cell.length_a   1.000
_cell.length_b   1.000
_cell.length_c   1.000
_cell.angle_alpha   90.00
_cell.angle_beta   90.00
_cell.angle_gamma   90.00
#
_symmetry.space_group_name_H-M   'P 1'
#
loop_
_entity.id
_entity.type
_entity.pdbx_description
1 polymer ?
#
loop_
_entity_poly.entity_id
_entity_poly.type
_entity_poly.pdbx_seq_one_letter_code
_entity_poly.pdbx_strand_id
1 'polypeptide(L)'
;MAVFAGSERLGITPSEASTWIELHSNDSAEEVEVVIRAVYRQVLGNSYVMESERLVVPESQLKRGEISVREFVRLVAKSDLYRSRFFDNCYRYRTIELNFKHLLGRAPNDYSEMVCHSQILDEQGFEADIDYYIDSDEYQENFGENIVPYHRGFTTQVGQKNVGFSRMFQLFRGYSSSDRAQKQNQGRLTREVAQNTASPIYAASSGSLTGISSGSRGGSTYRLRIMQPPSSKSPVLRRATSEVVVPFEQLSSKLQQLNSKGFKVMSITLS
;
A
#
# COMPACT_ATOMS: atom_id res chain seq x y z
N MET A 1 -21.07 9.52 -7.00
CA MET A 1 -20.58 8.67 -8.10
C MET A 1 -19.26 9.12 -8.78
N ALA A 2 -18.64 10.22 -8.38
CA ALA A 2 -17.36 10.67 -9.00
C ALA A 2 -16.09 10.02 -8.41
N VAL A 3 -16.20 9.28 -7.32
CA VAL A 3 -15.07 8.72 -6.59
C VAL A 3 -14.46 7.50 -7.29
N PHE A 4 -15.23 6.78 -8.08
CA PHE A 4 -14.82 5.51 -8.69
C PHE A 4 -13.81 5.64 -9.86
N ALA A 5 -13.90 6.70 -10.65
CA ALA A 5 -12.98 6.90 -11.79
C ALA A 5 -11.52 7.18 -11.36
N GLY A 6 -11.32 7.69 -10.14
CA GLY A 6 -9.98 7.90 -9.57
C GLY A 6 -9.32 6.62 -9.05
N SER A 7 -10.12 5.68 -8.54
CA SER A 7 -9.61 4.44 -7.97
C SER A 7 -9.17 3.44 -9.05
N GLU A 8 -9.84 3.37 -10.19
CA GLU A 8 -9.43 2.54 -11.33
C GLU A 8 -8.06 2.91 -11.88
N ARG A 9 -7.76 4.22 -11.94
CA ARG A 9 -6.44 4.72 -12.38
C ARG A 9 -5.31 4.35 -11.43
N LEU A 10 -5.64 4.03 -10.17
CA LEU A 10 -4.69 3.58 -9.15
C LEU A 10 -4.59 2.05 -9.07
N GLY A 11 -5.27 1.32 -9.96
CA GLY A 11 -5.30 -0.14 -9.97
C GLY A 11 -6.21 -0.76 -8.91
N ILE A 12 -7.14 0.03 -8.36
CA ILE A 12 -8.11 -0.42 -7.37
C ILE A 12 -9.47 -0.50 -8.09
N THR A 13 -9.93 -1.69 -8.35
CA THR A 13 -11.25 -1.91 -8.95
C THR A 13 -12.35 -1.77 -7.90
N PRO A 14 -13.40 -0.97 -8.16
CA PRO A 14 -14.51 -0.77 -7.21
C PRO A 14 -15.22 -2.07 -6.84
N SER A 15 -15.23 -3.06 -7.73
CA SER A 15 -15.86 -4.35 -7.50
C SER A 15 -15.17 -5.20 -6.42
N GLU A 16 -13.88 -4.97 -6.18
CA GLU A 16 -13.14 -5.67 -5.12
C GLU A 16 -13.32 -5.01 -3.73
N ALA A 17 -13.69 -3.74 -3.70
CA ALA A 17 -13.85 -2.97 -2.47
C ALA A 17 -15.27 -3.04 -1.88
N SER A 18 -16.26 -3.54 -2.61
CA SER A 18 -17.67 -3.42 -2.24
C SER A 18 -18.42 -4.74 -2.02
N THR A 19 -17.83 -5.87 -2.31
CA THR A 19 -18.46 -7.17 -2.05
C THR A 19 -17.90 -7.75 -0.76
N TRP A 20 -18.67 -7.61 0.33
CA TRP A 20 -18.38 -8.36 1.54
C TRP A 20 -18.80 -9.83 1.37
N ILE A 21 -18.07 -10.70 1.98
CA ILE A 21 -18.35 -12.14 2.05
C ILE A 21 -18.76 -12.43 3.48
N GLU A 22 -19.94 -13.01 3.64
CA GLU A 22 -20.52 -13.34 4.92
C GLU A 22 -20.80 -14.85 4.96
N LEU A 23 -20.59 -15.45 6.13
CA LEU A 23 -20.91 -16.84 6.40
C LEU A 23 -22.33 -16.93 6.96
N HIS A 24 -23.19 -17.67 6.29
CA HIS A 24 -24.55 -17.95 6.77
C HIS A 24 -24.67 -19.36 7.37
N SER A 25 -25.60 -19.53 8.28
CA SER A 25 -25.81 -20.79 8.99
C SER A 25 -26.22 -21.98 8.09
N ASN A 26 -26.69 -21.68 6.88
CA ASN A 26 -27.16 -22.68 5.91
C ASN A 26 -26.18 -22.84 4.73
N ASP A 27 -24.99 -22.27 4.81
CA ASP A 27 -24.03 -22.34 3.72
C ASP A 27 -23.53 -23.77 3.50
N SER A 28 -23.38 -24.11 2.24
CA SER A 28 -22.81 -25.39 1.83
C SER A 28 -21.30 -25.44 2.11
N ALA A 29 -20.75 -26.66 2.14
CA ALA A 29 -19.30 -26.84 2.35
C ALA A 29 -18.44 -26.07 1.31
N GLU A 30 -18.96 -25.87 0.08
CA GLU A 30 -18.30 -25.12 -0.97
C GLU A 30 -18.31 -23.61 -0.68
N GLU A 31 -19.42 -23.08 -0.16
CA GLU A 31 -19.54 -21.67 0.25
C GLU A 31 -18.65 -21.37 1.44
N VAL A 32 -18.57 -22.24 2.42
CA VAL A 32 -17.62 -22.13 3.55
C VAL A 32 -16.18 -22.11 3.05
N GLU A 33 -15.83 -22.88 2.03
CA GLU A 33 -14.48 -22.86 1.43
C GLU A 33 -14.19 -21.52 0.73
N VAL A 34 -15.21 -20.86 0.15
CA VAL A 34 -15.08 -19.50 -0.40
C VAL A 34 -14.75 -18.50 0.72
N VAL A 35 -15.43 -18.60 1.86
CA VAL A 35 -15.15 -17.78 3.06
C VAL A 35 -13.72 -18.00 3.55
N ILE A 36 -13.28 -19.25 3.69
CA ILE A 36 -11.91 -19.59 4.09
C ILE A 36 -10.87 -18.94 3.16
N ARG A 37 -11.06 -19.07 1.85
CA ARG A 37 -10.17 -18.46 0.86
C ARG A 37 -10.19 -16.94 0.93
N ALA A 38 -11.34 -16.34 1.19
CA ALA A 38 -11.47 -14.89 1.36
C ALA A 38 -10.71 -14.40 2.60
N VAL A 39 -10.79 -15.11 3.72
CA VAL A 39 -9.99 -14.79 4.92
C VAL A 39 -8.50 -14.90 4.63
N TYR A 40 -8.04 -15.98 4.02
CA TYR A 40 -6.63 -16.11 3.64
C TYR A 40 -6.18 -15.02 2.67
N ARG A 41 -7.02 -14.67 1.70
CA ARG A 41 -6.74 -13.57 0.77
C ARG A 41 -6.61 -12.22 1.48
N GLN A 42 -7.50 -11.94 2.42
CA GLN A 42 -7.49 -10.68 3.16
C GLN A 42 -6.32 -10.60 4.14
N VAL A 43 -6.13 -11.62 4.96
CA VAL A 43 -5.14 -11.59 6.05
C VAL A 43 -3.74 -11.94 5.55
N LEU A 44 -3.58 -12.99 4.77
CA LEU A 44 -2.27 -13.46 4.26
C LEU A 44 -1.96 -12.99 2.83
N GLY A 45 -2.94 -12.44 2.12
CA GLY A 45 -2.81 -11.96 0.75
C GLY A 45 -2.76 -13.05 -0.31
N ASN A 46 -3.04 -14.29 0.04
CA ASN A 46 -3.07 -15.43 -0.89
C ASN A 46 -4.29 -16.30 -0.61
N SER A 47 -5.17 -16.43 -1.61
CA SER A 47 -6.35 -17.30 -1.53
C SER A 47 -6.00 -18.79 -1.54
N TYR A 48 -4.85 -19.12 -2.11
CA TYR A 48 -4.37 -20.50 -2.30
C TYR A 48 -3.11 -20.72 -1.48
N VAL A 49 -3.29 -20.82 -0.17
CA VAL A 49 -2.21 -21.15 0.77
C VAL A 49 -1.81 -22.60 0.57
N MET A 50 -0.52 -22.92 0.66
CA MET A 50 -0.05 -24.31 0.55
C MET A 50 -0.62 -25.17 1.68
N GLU A 51 -0.81 -26.47 1.44
CA GLU A 51 -1.38 -27.38 2.45
C GLU A 51 -0.59 -27.36 3.78
N SER A 52 0.73 -27.25 3.70
CA SER A 52 1.60 -27.12 4.87
C SER A 52 1.42 -25.82 5.65
N GLU A 53 0.86 -24.80 5.02
CA GLU A 53 0.64 -23.45 5.61
C GLU A 53 -0.83 -23.28 6.06
N ARG A 54 -1.71 -24.19 5.69
CA ARG A 54 -3.14 -24.14 6.05
C ARG A 54 -3.37 -24.51 7.51
N LEU A 55 -4.31 -23.83 8.12
CA LEU A 55 -4.76 -24.12 9.49
C LEU A 55 -5.88 -25.16 9.47
N VAL A 56 -5.51 -26.43 9.24
CA VAL A 56 -6.46 -27.54 9.02
C VAL A 56 -7.48 -27.69 10.15
N VAL A 57 -7.06 -27.54 11.41
CA VAL A 57 -7.96 -27.66 12.56
C VAL A 57 -8.97 -26.52 12.61
N PRO A 58 -8.58 -25.22 12.57
CA PRO A 58 -9.53 -24.11 12.50
C PRO A 58 -10.46 -24.14 11.28
N GLU A 59 -9.96 -24.55 10.11
CA GLU A 59 -10.81 -24.72 8.93
C GLU A 59 -11.89 -25.78 9.15
N SER A 60 -11.54 -26.89 9.77
CA SER A 60 -12.50 -27.95 10.08
C SER A 60 -13.53 -27.50 11.12
N GLN A 61 -13.12 -26.70 12.12
CA GLN A 61 -14.02 -26.11 13.11
C GLN A 61 -15.00 -25.12 12.47
N LEU A 62 -14.51 -24.26 11.57
CA LEU A 62 -15.36 -23.32 10.83
C LEU A 62 -16.38 -24.08 9.95
N LYS A 63 -15.95 -25.14 9.24
CA LYS A 63 -16.82 -25.98 8.42
C LYS A 63 -17.91 -26.70 9.22
N ARG A 64 -17.65 -26.98 10.51
CA ARG A 64 -18.65 -27.58 11.42
C ARG A 64 -19.48 -26.53 12.17
N GLY A 65 -19.20 -25.21 11.95
CA GLY A 65 -19.90 -24.15 12.66
C GLY A 65 -19.54 -24.05 14.14
N GLU A 66 -18.38 -24.59 14.56
CA GLU A 66 -17.92 -24.55 15.96
C GLU A 66 -17.28 -23.19 16.30
N ILE A 67 -16.75 -22.49 15.30
CA ILE A 67 -16.17 -21.15 15.44
C ILE A 67 -16.79 -20.19 14.44
N SER A 68 -16.80 -18.90 14.78
CA SER A 68 -17.21 -17.82 13.89
C SER A 68 -16.10 -17.45 12.89
N VAL A 69 -16.43 -16.68 11.86
CA VAL A 69 -15.43 -16.09 10.95
C VAL A 69 -14.47 -15.18 11.71
N ARG A 70 -14.97 -14.42 12.67
CA ARG A 70 -14.16 -13.56 13.55
C ARG A 70 -13.07 -14.37 14.27
N GLU A 71 -13.44 -15.51 14.86
CA GLU A 71 -12.49 -16.39 15.55
C GLU A 71 -11.51 -17.04 14.57
N PHE A 72 -11.99 -17.42 13.38
CA PHE A 72 -11.10 -17.94 12.35
C PHE A 72 -10.08 -16.88 11.89
N VAL A 73 -10.49 -15.63 11.70
CA VAL A 73 -9.59 -14.50 11.41
C VAL A 73 -8.54 -14.31 12.51
N ARG A 74 -8.97 -14.43 13.79
CA ARG A 74 -8.09 -14.37 14.96
C ARG A 74 -6.99 -15.43 14.91
N LEU A 75 -7.37 -16.66 14.66
CA LEU A 75 -6.44 -17.79 14.58
C LEU A 75 -5.47 -17.65 13.41
N VAL A 76 -5.95 -17.17 12.25
CA VAL A 76 -5.08 -16.88 11.10
C VAL A 76 -4.09 -15.74 11.40
N ALA A 77 -4.54 -14.67 12.05
CA ALA A 77 -3.69 -13.53 12.39
C ALA A 77 -2.66 -13.85 13.48
N LYS A 78 -2.94 -14.79 14.38
CA LYS A 78 -2.00 -15.29 15.39
C LYS A 78 -1.09 -16.40 14.90
N SER A 79 -1.29 -16.93 13.67
CA SER A 79 -0.49 -18.01 13.14
C SER A 79 1.00 -17.61 12.96
N ASP A 80 1.87 -18.61 13.08
CA ASP A 80 3.33 -18.43 12.82
C ASP A 80 3.58 -17.87 11.41
N LEU A 81 2.72 -18.23 10.46
CA LEU A 81 2.81 -17.74 9.10
C LEU A 81 2.60 -16.22 9.01
N TYR A 82 1.56 -15.69 9.67
CA TYR A 82 1.30 -14.26 9.71
C TYR A 82 2.41 -13.53 10.47
N ARG A 83 2.81 -14.06 11.62
CA ARG A 83 3.87 -13.52 12.45
C ARG A 83 5.20 -13.41 11.69
N SER A 84 5.63 -14.48 11.04
CA SER A 84 6.88 -14.50 10.26
C SER A 84 6.86 -13.55 9.05
N ARG A 85 5.66 -13.30 8.48
CA ARG A 85 5.51 -12.44 7.31
C ARG A 85 5.46 -10.96 7.65
N PHE A 86 4.76 -10.59 8.73
CA PHE A 86 4.37 -9.20 8.98
C PHE A 86 4.81 -8.65 10.34
N PHE A 87 5.36 -9.49 11.23
CA PHE A 87 5.84 -9.06 12.54
C PHE A 87 7.35 -9.22 12.70
N ASP A 88 7.89 -10.43 12.65
CA ASP A 88 9.29 -10.71 13.01
C ASP A 88 10.31 -9.94 12.14
N ASN A 89 9.98 -9.67 10.88
CA ASN A 89 10.83 -9.00 9.91
C ASN A 89 10.44 -7.54 9.63
N CYS A 90 9.48 -7.00 10.36
CA CYS A 90 8.96 -5.64 10.17
C CYS A 90 9.29 -4.74 11.35
N TYR A 91 9.51 -3.45 11.08
CA TYR A 91 9.55 -2.46 12.15
C TYR A 91 8.16 -2.32 12.79
N ARG A 92 8.12 -2.07 14.09
CA ARG A 92 6.91 -1.97 14.90
C ARG A 92 5.79 -1.16 14.26
N TYR A 93 6.06 0.08 13.85
CA TYR A 93 5.05 0.92 13.23
C TYR A 93 4.57 0.39 11.88
N ARG A 94 5.43 -0.32 11.16
CA ARG A 94 5.01 -1.01 9.93
C ARG A 94 4.05 -2.16 10.23
N THR A 95 4.32 -2.96 11.24
CA THR A 95 3.40 -4.01 11.70
C THR A 95 2.04 -3.43 12.07
N ILE A 96 2.01 -2.35 12.86
CA ILE A 96 0.77 -1.67 13.24
C ILE A 96 -0.01 -1.19 12.01
N GLU A 97 0.65 -0.53 11.04
CA GLU A 97 0.02 -0.10 9.78
C GLU A 97 -0.59 -1.29 9.02
N LEU A 98 0.11 -2.42 8.98
CA LEU A 98 -0.35 -3.63 8.29
C LEU A 98 -1.51 -4.29 9.02
N ASN A 99 -1.48 -4.35 10.36
CA ASN A 99 -2.59 -4.88 11.15
C ASN A 99 -3.87 -4.05 10.92
N PHE A 100 -3.80 -2.72 10.90
CA PHE A 100 -4.94 -1.87 10.54
C PHE A 100 -5.48 -2.20 9.14
N LYS A 101 -4.61 -2.40 8.17
CA LYS A 101 -5.00 -2.75 6.80
C LYS A 101 -5.62 -4.14 6.70
N HIS A 102 -5.00 -5.13 7.32
CA HIS A 102 -5.39 -6.53 7.17
C HIS A 102 -6.63 -6.88 7.99
N LEU A 103 -6.74 -6.37 9.22
CA LEU A 103 -7.79 -6.72 10.16
C LEU A 103 -8.95 -5.72 10.14
N LEU A 104 -8.67 -4.40 10.11
CA LEU A 104 -9.71 -3.37 10.10
C LEU A 104 -10.00 -2.80 8.70
N GLY A 105 -9.21 -3.16 7.69
CA GLY A 105 -9.41 -2.72 6.30
C GLY A 105 -9.22 -1.23 6.05
N ARG A 106 -8.58 -0.51 6.97
CA ARG A 106 -8.29 0.93 6.91
C ARG A 106 -6.86 1.29 7.28
N ALA A 107 -6.47 2.50 7.04
CA ALA A 107 -5.24 3.08 7.56
C ALA A 107 -5.46 3.68 8.96
N PRO A 108 -4.41 3.84 9.80
CA PRO A 108 -4.50 4.57 11.06
C PRO A 108 -4.97 6.01 10.86
N ASN A 109 -5.92 6.46 11.68
CA ASN A 109 -6.45 7.81 11.62
C ASN A 109 -5.58 8.82 12.38
N ASP A 110 -5.09 8.42 13.53
CA ASP A 110 -4.36 9.30 14.46
C ASP A 110 -3.11 8.61 15.02
N TYR A 111 -2.16 9.43 15.47
CA TYR A 111 -0.96 8.94 16.12
C TYR A 111 -1.25 8.25 17.46
N SER A 112 -2.32 8.64 18.14
CA SER A 112 -2.77 8.01 19.38
C SER A 112 -3.12 6.53 19.20
N GLU A 113 -3.73 6.15 18.07
CA GLU A 113 -3.98 4.74 17.74
C GLU A 113 -2.66 3.97 17.62
N MET A 114 -1.67 4.54 16.92
CA MET A 114 -0.37 3.88 16.77
C MET A 114 0.39 3.75 18.10
N VAL A 115 0.27 4.74 19.00
CA VAL A 115 0.87 4.70 20.33
C VAL A 115 0.20 3.65 21.20
N CYS A 116 -1.13 3.56 21.17
CA CYS A 116 -1.91 2.57 21.91
C CYS A 116 -1.45 1.14 21.56
N HIS A 117 -1.44 0.81 20.27
CA HIS A 117 -0.98 -0.50 19.79
C HIS A 117 0.51 -0.75 20.10
N SER A 118 1.35 0.29 20.01
CA SER A 118 2.76 0.16 20.40
C SER A 118 2.94 -0.17 21.87
N GLN A 119 2.11 0.40 22.75
CA GLN A 119 2.13 0.10 24.18
C GLN A 119 1.66 -1.33 24.46
N ILE A 120 0.56 -1.77 23.82
CA ILE A 120 0.07 -3.14 23.95
C ILE A 120 1.14 -4.16 23.50
N LEU A 121 1.82 -3.90 22.39
CA LEU A 121 2.92 -4.74 21.92
C LEU A 121 4.08 -4.81 22.93
N ASP A 122 4.38 -3.73 23.66
CA ASP A 122 5.43 -3.71 24.67
C ASP A 122 5.03 -4.42 25.97
N GLU A 123 3.79 -4.25 26.42
CA GLU A 123 3.32 -4.73 27.72
C GLU A 123 2.76 -6.15 27.65
N GLN A 124 2.05 -6.49 26.57
CA GLN A 124 1.26 -7.72 26.48
C GLN A 124 1.68 -8.62 25.31
N GLY A 125 2.44 -8.08 24.36
CA GLY A 125 2.96 -8.83 23.22
C GLY A 125 2.04 -8.89 22.01
N PHE A 126 2.49 -9.65 21.01
CA PHE A 126 1.87 -9.69 19.68
C PHE A 126 0.44 -10.24 19.67
N GLU A 127 0.19 -11.31 20.40
CA GLU A 127 -1.14 -11.96 20.39
C GLU A 127 -2.21 -11.07 21.02
N ALA A 128 -1.86 -10.35 22.09
CA ALA A 128 -2.76 -9.40 22.73
C ALA A 128 -3.07 -8.20 21.83
N ASP A 129 -2.09 -7.74 21.03
CA ASP A 129 -2.32 -6.69 20.06
C ASP A 129 -3.32 -7.13 18.97
N ILE A 130 -3.20 -8.37 18.48
CA ILE A 130 -4.18 -8.94 17.53
C ILE A 130 -5.57 -9.02 18.16
N ASP A 131 -5.67 -9.48 19.42
CA ASP A 131 -6.94 -9.51 20.14
C ASP A 131 -7.55 -8.12 20.25
N TYR A 132 -6.74 -7.11 20.55
CA TYR A 132 -7.22 -5.75 20.69
C TYR A 132 -7.86 -5.20 19.40
N TYR A 133 -7.31 -5.54 18.20
CA TYR A 133 -7.96 -5.19 16.94
C TYR A 133 -9.29 -5.91 16.76
N ILE A 134 -9.32 -7.21 17.01
CA ILE A 134 -10.48 -8.06 16.72
C ILE A 134 -11.60 -7.87 17.73
N ASP A 135 -11.26 -7.58 18.99
CA ASP A 135 -12.23 -7.32 20.07
C ASP A 135 -12.69 -5.87 20.16
N SER A 136 -12.19 -5.00 19.28
CA SER A 136 -12.60 -3.61 19.22
C SER A 136 -14.06 -3.45 18.80
N ASP A 137 -14.73 -2.41 19.34
CA ASP A 137 -16.08 -2.03 18.92
C ASP A 137 -16.13 -1.76 17.42
N GLU A 138 -15.06 -1.19 16.86
CA GLU A 138 -14.93 -0.93 15.43
C GLU A 138 -14.99 -2.21 14.59
N TYR A 139 -14.32 -3.27 15.01
CA TYR A 139 -14.39 -4.57 14.33
C TYR A 139 -15.81 -5.13 14.40
N GLN A 140 -16.41 -5.10 15.58
CA GLN A 140 -17.75 -5.62 15.80
C GLN A 140 -18.83 -4.88 14.99
N GLU A 141 -18.74 -3.55 14.92
CA GLU A 141 -19.68 -2.72 14.16
C GLU A 141 -19.60 -2.93 12.64
N ASN A 142 -18.40 -3.20 12.11
CA ASN A 142 -18.18 -3.29 10.66
C ASN A 142 -18.21 -4.73 10.11
N PHE A 143 -17.79 -5.72 10.90
CA PHE A 143 -17.68 -7.10 10.44
C PHE A 143 -18.49 -8.08 11.27
N GLY A 144 -18.76 -7.77 12.55
CA GLY A 144 -19.50 -8.66 13.44
C GLY A 144 -18.79 -10.01 13.59
N GLU A 145 -19.59 -11.09 13.65
CA GLU A 145 -19.07 -12.45 13.85
C GLU A 145 -18.85 -13.21 12.55
N ASN A 146 -19.57 -12.86 11.46
CA ASN A 146 -19.68 -13.72 10.29
C ASN A 146 -19.17 -13.07 9.00
N ILE A 147 -18.81 -11.77 9.00
CA ILE A 147 -18.32 -11.09 7.80
C ILE A 147 -16.79 -11.16 7.75
N VAL A 148 -16.28 -11.54 6.59
CA VAL A 148 -14.81 -11.49 6.32
C VAL A 148 -14.37 -10.03 6.26
N PRO A 149 -13.30 -9.62 6.97
CA PRO A 149 -12.75 -8.28 6.84
C PRO A 149 -12.44 -7.90 5.40
N TYR A 150 -12.74 -6.66 5.02
CA TYR A 150 -12.51 -6.13 3.68
C TYR A 150 -11.93 -4.73 3.73
N HIS A 151 -11.37 -4.26 2.61
CA HIS A 151 -10.78 -2.92 2.54
C HIS A 151 -11.86 -1.84 2.45
N ARG A 152 -12.19 -1.22 3.59
CA ARG A 152 -13.20 -0.17 3.73
C ARG A 152 -12.63 1.26 3.70
N GLY A 153 -11.32 1.42 3.86
CA GLY A 153 -10.67 2.74 3.92
C GLY A 153 -10.75 3.56 2.63
N PHE A 154 -11.30 3.00 1.55
CA PHE A 154 -11.56 3.71 0.28
C PHE A 154 -12.94 4.34 0.20
N THR A 155 -13.79 4.14 1.19
CA THR A 155 -15.11 4.76 1.28
C THR A 155 -15.07 5.88 2.31
N THR A 156 -15.72 7.02 1.98
CA THR A 156 -15.88 8.12 2.93
C THR A 156 -17.32 8.12 3.40
N GLN A 157 -17.52 8.29 4.71
CA GLN A 157 -18.83 8.39 5.32
C GLN A 157 -18.99 9.75 6.00
N VAL A 158 -20.23 10.20 6.13
CA VAL A 158 -20.55 11.44 6.86
C VAL A 158 -20.15 11.27 8.33
N GLY A 159 -19.39 12.23 8.87
CA GLY A 159 -18.89 12.18 10.24
C GLY A 159 -17.53 11.50 10.41
N GLN A 160 -16.97 10.87 9.38
CA GLN A 160 -15.63 10.30 9.42
C GLN A 160 -14.56 11.25 8.89
N LYS A 161 -13.33 11.10 9.40
CA LYS A 161 -12.17 11.88 8.95
C LYS A 161 -11.75 11.47 7.54
N ASN A 162 -11.65 12.42 6.60
CA ASN A 162 -11.20 12.16 5.23
C ASN A 162 -9.70 11.79 5.14
N VAL A 163 -8.93 12.02 6.18
CA VAL A 163 -7.50 11.69 6.25
C VAL A 163 -7.26 10.18 6.05
N GLY A 164 -8.13 9.32 6.57
CA GLY A 164 -8.03 7.87 6.40
C GLY A 164 -8.05 7.43 4.94
N PHE A 165 -8.88 8.11 4.12
CA PHE A 165 -8.97 7.84 2.68
C PHE A 165 -7.62 8.06 1.95
N SER A 166 -7.00 9.23 2.10
CA SER A 166 -5.72 9.51 1.46
C SER A 166 -4.59 8.63 1.99
N ARG A 167 -4.58 8.32 3.29
CA ARG A 167 -3.61 7.41 3.90
C ARG A 167 -3.78 5.97 3.41
N MET A 168 -5.02 5.52 3.17
CA MET A 168 -5.26 4.20 2.62
C MET A 168 -4.67 4.03 1.22
N PHE A 169 -4.71 5.05 0.36
CA PHE A 169 -4.03 5.01 -0.94
C PHE A 169 -2.50 4.89 -0.84
N GLN A 170 -1.90 5.45 0.20
CA GLN A 170 -0.46 5.27 0.45
C GLN A 170 -0.14 3.88 1.00
N LEU A 171 -1.01 3.36 1.86
CA LEU A 171 -0.81 2.08 2.52
C LEU A 171 -1.09 0.91 1.56
N PHE A 172 -2.14 1.01 0.74
CA PHE A 172 -2.57 -0.05 -0.15
C PHE A 172 -1.70 -0.13 -1.40
N ARG A 173 -1.03 -1.25 -1.58
CA ARG A 173 -0.25 -1.59 -2.78
C ARG A 173 -0.68 -2.94 -3.36
N GLY A 174 -1.89 -3.34 -3.04
CA GLY A 174 -2.44 -4.66 -3.32
C GLY A 174 -2.71 -5.43 -2.03
N TYR A 175 -3.04 -6.70 -2.16
CA TYR A 175 -3.26 -7.58 -1.02
C TYR A 175 -1.99 -7.78 -0.18
N SER A 176 -2.12 -8.40 0.99
CA SER A 176 -1.04 -8.61 1.97
C SER A 176 0.22 -9.26 1.39
N SER A 177 0.11 -10.10 0.36
CA SER A 177 1.27 -10.68 -0.33
C SER A 177 2.18 -9.62 -0.96
N SER A 178 1.61 -8.51 -1.45
CA SER A 178 2.38 -7.40 -2.00
C SER A 178 3.15 -6.63 -0.93
N ASP A 179 2.67 -6.63 0.29
CA ASP A 179 3.32 -5.97 1.43
C ASP A 179 4.65 -6.63 1.77
N ARG A 180 4.69 -7.97 1.68
CA ARG A 180 5.93 -8.75 1.84
C ARG A 180 6.90 -8.56 0.67
N ALA A 181 6.38 -8.59 -0.56
CA ALA A 181 7.20 -8.53 -1.77
C ALA A 181 7.98 -7.22 -1.92
N GLN A 182 7.51 -6.13 -1.33
CA GLN A 182 8.12 -4.82 -1.47
C GLN A 182 9.38 -4.62 -0.62
N LYS A 183 9.77 -5.56 0.23
CA LYS A 183 10.94 -5.49 1.14
C LYS A 183 11.02 -4.18 1.95
N GLN A 184 9.93 -3.47 2.09
CA GLN A 184 9.85 -2.22 2.84
C GLN A 184 9.35 -2.52 4.24
N ASN A 185 10.27 -2.79 5.14
CA ASN A 185 9.98 -3.10 6.52
C ASN A 185 9.71 -1.85 7.38
N GLN A 186 9.90 -0.64 6.82
CA GLN A 186 9.71 0.64 7.52
C GLN A 186 8.28 1.14 7.39
N GLY A 187 7.78 1.81 8.44
CA GLY A 187 6.47 2.48 8.43
C GLY A 187 6.39 3.53 7.31
N ARG A 188 5.26 3.56 6.61
CA ARG A 188 5.02 4.51 5.52
C ARG A 188 4.26 5.74 5.96
N LEU A 189 3.36 5.56 6.91
CA LEU A 189 2.44 6.59 7.37
C LEU A 189 2.90 7.25 8.66
N THR A 190 3.92 6.73 9.34
CA THR A 190 4.36 7.19 10.66
C THR A 190 4.57 8.70 10.72
N ARG A 191 5.23 9.28 9.71
CA ARG A 191 5.47 10.73 9.65
C ARG A 191 4.17 11.52 9.41
N GLU A 192 3.34 11.07 8.48
CA GLU A 192 2.09 11.74 8.11
C GLU A 192 1.08 11.67 9.25
N VAL A 193 1.00 10.52 9.93
CA VAL A 193 0.15 10.32 11.09
C VAL A 193 0.63 11.18 12.27
N ALA A 194 1.95 11.22 12.54
CA ALA A 194 2.52 12.02 13.62
C ALA A 194 2.36 13.54 13.40
N GLN A 195 2.44 14.01 12.16
CA GLN A 195 2.25 15.41 11.79
C GLN A 195 0.79 15.77 11.52
N ASN A 196 -0.12 14.81 11.56
CA ASN A 196 -1.53 14.95 11.18
C ASN A 196 -1.72 15.60 9.79
N THR A 197 -0.89 15.20 8.84
CA THR A 197 -0.95 15.67 7.45
C THR A 197 -1.67 14.64 6.56
N ALA A 198 -2.26 15.12 5.47
CA ALA A 198 -2.85 14.27 4.45
C ALA A 198 -1.81 13.89 3.40
N SER A 199 -1.80 12.63 2.99
CA SER A 199 -0.96 12.16 1.90
C SER A 199 -1.42 12.74 0.56
N PRO A 200 -0.55 13.32 -0.25
CA PRO A 200 -0.92 13.74 -1.59
C PRO A 200 -1.19 12.52 -2.48
N ILE A 201 -2.34 12.52 -3.14
CA ILE A 201 -2.72 11.48 -4.11
C ILE A 201 -2.28 11.95 -5.49
N TYR A 202 -1.25 11.33 -6.03
CA TYR A 202 -0.80 11.61 -7.39
C TYR A 202 -1.52 10.65 -8.35
N ALA A 203 -2.29 11.22 -9.28
CA ALA A 203 -2.80 10.43 -10.41
C ALA A 203 -1.62 9.91 -11.22
N ALA A 204 -1.62 8.62 -11.53
CA ALA A 204 -0.65 8.07 -12.47
C ALA A 204 -0.81 8.82 -13.80
N SER A 205 0.19 9.61 -14.19
CA SER A 205 0.18 10.27 -15.48
C SER A 205 0.14 9.18 -16.57
N SER A 206 -0.90 9.22 -17.38
CA SER A 206 -1.14 8.30 -18.50
C SER A 206 -0.08 8.49 -19.61
N GLY A 207 1.16 8.15 -19.34
CA GLY A 207 2.24 8.39 -20.29
C GLY A 207 3.57 7.73 -19.99
N SER A 208 3.74 7.03 -18.89
CA SER A 208 5.00 6.35 -18.61
C SER A 208 4.82 4.85 -18.49
N LEU A 209 4.97 4.15 -19.59
CA LEU A 209 5.16 2.69 -19.71
C LEU A 209 6.54 2.23 -19.21
N THR A 210 7.21 3.02 -18.40
CA THR A 210 8.45 2.60 -17.75
C THR A 210 8.16 2.25 -16.31
N GLY A 211 8.16 0.95 -16.02
CA GLY A 211 8.13 0.38 -14.66
C GLY A 211 9.33 0.80 -13.83
N ILE A 212 9.36 2.07 -13.45
CA ILE A 212 10.36 2.60 -12.54
C ILE A 212 9.63 2.89 -11.23
N SER A 213 10.00 2.16 -10.19
CA SER A 213 9.63 2.43 -8.82
C SER A 213 9.71 3.93 -8.54
N SER A 214 8.65 4.50 -7.97
CA SER A 214 8.62 5.89 -7.51
C SER A 214 9.51 6.10 -6.27
N GLY A 215 10.81 5.87 -6.44
CA GLY A 215 11.80 6.51 -5.58
C GLY A 215 11.71 8.01 -5.85
N SER A 216 11.71 8.79 -4.79
CA SER A 216 11.68 10.26 -4.81
C SER A 216 12.53 10.84 -5.96
N ARG A 217 11.86 11.22 -7.07
CA ARG A 217 12.54 11.86 -8.21
C ARG A 217 12.83 13.33 -7.99
N GLY A 218 12.41 13.87 -6.85
CA GLY A 218 12.61 15.30 -6.51
C GLY A 218 14.06 15.73 -6.29
N GLY A 219 15.03 14.80 -6.44
CA GLY A 219 16.45 15.12 -6.31
C GLY A 219 17.34 14.60 -7.44
N SER A 220 16.75 14.00 -8.49
CA SER A 220 17.56 13.45 -9.59
C SER A 220 18.09 14.59 -10.47
N THR A 221 19.40 14.68 -10.60
CA THR A 221 20.08 15.61 -11.51
C THR A 221 20.53 14.87 -12.77
N TYR A 222 20.35 15.53 -13.90
CA TYR A 222 20.74 14.99 -15.20
C TYR A 222 21.89 15.79 -15.77
N ARG A 223 22.88 15.11 -16.28
CA ARG A 223 24.02 15.69 -16.98
C ARG A 223 23.74 15.65 -18.49
N LEU A 224 23.58 16.85 -19.05
CA LEU A 224 23.39 17.04 -20.49
C LEU A 224 24.74 17.33 -21.15
N ARG A 225 25.12 16.54 -22.12
CA ARG A 225 26.28 16.84 -22.96
C ARG A 225 25.79 17.51 -24.24
N ILE A 226 26.14 18.76 -24.41
CA ILE A 226 25.67 19.62 -25.49
C ILE A 226 26.82 20.04 -26.41
N MET A 227 26.50 20.14 -27.69
CA MET A 227 27.43 20.65 -28.72
C MET A 227 26.95 22.04 -29.18
N GLN A 228 27.85 22.99 -29.16
CA GLN A 228 27.57 24.36 -29.58
C GLN A 228 27.44 24.44 -31.12
N PRO A 229 26.46 25.19 -31.66
CA PRO A 229 26.38 25.42 -33.10
C PRO A 229 27.60 26.23 -33.58
N PRO A 230 28.06 26.02 -34.79
CA PRO A 230 29.17 26.82 -35.35
C PRO A 230 28.75 28.27 -35.42
N SER A 231 29.55 29.13 -34.75
CA SER A 231 29.33 30.58 -34.77
C SER A 231 29.84 31.14 -36.10
N SER A 232 29.01 31.93 -36.81
CA SER A 232 29.36 32.56 -38.08
C SER A 232 30.43 33.62 -37.99
N LYS A 233 30.94 33.95 -36.79
CA LYS A 233 31.92 35.03 -36.54
C LYS A 233 33.34 34.56 -36.24
N SER A 234 33.63 33.26 -36.28
CA SER A 234 35.01 32.77 -36.03
C SER A 234 35.28 31.53 -36.89
N PRO A 235 36.22 31.62 -37.86
CA PRO A 235 36.47 30.55 -38.85
C PRO A 235 37.25 29.34 -38.33
N VAL A 236 37.63 29.28 -37.06
CA VAL A 236 38.43 28.17 -36.51
C VAL A 236 37.96 27.82 -35.09
N LEU A 237 36.75 27.35 -34.95
CA LEU A 237 36.38 26.76 -33.67
C LEU A 237 35.98 25.29 -33.87
N ARG A 238 36.83 24.40 -33.34
CA ARG A 238 36.50 23.00 -33.05
C ARG A 238 35.19 22.96 -32.31
N ARG A 239 34.33 22.03 -32.68
CA ARG A 239 33.05 21.78 -32.01
C ARG A 239 33.22 21.72 -30.49
N ALA A 240 32.86 22.78 -29.79
CA ALA A 240 32.96 22.81 -28.33
C ALA A 240 31.83 21.96 -27.74
N THR A 241 32.22 21.01 -26.92
CA THR A 241 31.28 20.19 -26.14
C THR A 241 31.28 20.77 -24.73
N SER A 242 30.14 21.11 -24.21
CA SER A 242 29.97 21.51 -22.80
C SER A 242 29.00 20.60 -22.08
N GLU A 243 29.16 20.49 -20.77
CA GLU A 243 28.28 19.69 -19.91
C GLU A 243 27.48 20.63 -19.01
N VAL A 244 26.18 20.39 -18.91
CA VAL A 244 25.26 21.16 -18.05
C VAL A 244 24.50 20.18 -17.17
N VAL A 245 24.53 20.39 -15.87
CA VAL A 245 23.77 19.61 -14.89
C VAL A 245 22.45 20.33 -14.63
N VAL A 246 21.34 19.60 -14.75
CA VAL A 246 19.99 20.16 -14.64
C VAL A 246 19.14 19.23 -13.76
N PRO A 247 18.40 19.75 -12.78
CA PRO A 247 17.43 18.96 -12.03
C PRO A 247 16.29 18.50 -12.94
N PHE A 248 15.72 17.34 -12.61
CA PHE A 248 14.67 16.71 -13.41
C PHE A 248 13.50 17.66 -13.73
N GLU A 249 13.09 18.46 -12.74
CA GLU A 249 11.98 19.41 -12.89
C GLU A 249 12.19 20.44 -14.00
N GLN A 250 13.45 20.83 -14.23
CA GLN A 250 13.83 21.83 -15.23
C GLN A 250 14.33 21.22 -16.54
N LEU A 251 14.39 19.88 -16.64
CA LEU A 251 14.97 19.21 -17.78
C LEU A 251 14.26 19.56 -19.10
N SER A 252 12.93 19.52 -19.13
CA SER A 252 12.13 19.81 -20.33
C SER A 252 12.28 21.25 -20.78
N SER A 253 12.17 22.20 -19.87
CA SER A 253 12.33 23.64 -20.17
C SER A 253 13.75 23.97 -20.65
N LYS A 254 14.74 23.30 -20.06
CA LYS A 254 16.15 23.48 -20.44
C LYS A 254 16.45 22.89 -21.82
N LEU A 255 15.90 21.73 -22.15
CA LEU A 255 16.01 21.12 -23.48
C LEU A 255 15.38 22.01 -24.55
N GLN A 256 14.20 22.57 -24.30
CA GLN A 256 13.54 23.52 -25.21
C GLN A 256 14.41 24.80 -25.41
N GLN A 257 14.96 25.33 -24.32
CA GLN A 257 15.85 26.50 -24.39
C GLN A 257 17.13 26.23 -25.17
N LEU A 258 17.73 25.04 -25.01
CA LEU A 258 18.93 24.64 -25.73
C LEU A 258 18.63 24.45 -27.22
N ASN A 259 17.51 23.83 -27.54
CA ASN A 259 17.09 23.61 -28.92
C ASN A 259 16.77 24.93 -29.64
N SER A 260 16.09 25.87 -28.97
CA SER A 260 15.79 27.18 -29.53
C SER A 260 17.05 28.03 -29.80
N LYS A 261 18.14 27.78 -29.05
CA LYS A 261 19.46 28.40 -29.25
C LYS A 261 20.34 27.64 -30.25
N GLY A 262 19.84 26.57 -30.86
CA GLY A 262 20.57 25.78 -31.86
C GLY A 262 21.62 24.83 -31.29
N PHE A 263 21.64 24.57 -29.98
CA PHE A 263 22.52 23.56 -29.40
C PHE A 263 22.04 22.15 -29.73
N LYS A 264 22.98 21.26 -30.05
CA LYS A 264 22.66 19.85 -30.26
C LYS A 264 22.95 19.05 -28.99
N VAL A 265 21.95 18.39 -28.45
CA VAL A 265 22.12 17.49 -27.30
C VAL A 265 22.70 16.16 -27.77
N MET A 266 23.84 15.76 -27.23
CA MET A 266 24.57 14.55 -27.59
C MET A 266 24.20 13.36 -26.73
N SER A 267 24.09 13.56 -25.40
CA SER A 267 23.70 12.52 -24.46
C SER A 267 23.06 13.15 -23.22
N ILE A 268 22.21 12.36 -22.57
CA ILE A 268 21.57 12.68 -21.29
C ILE A 268 21.89 11.53 -20.36
N THR A 269 22.60 11.77 -19.28
CA THR A 269 22.94 10.76 -18.26
C THR A 269 22.46 11.21 -16.90
N LEU A 270 22.08 10.27 -16.07
CA LEU A 270 21.74 10.52 -14.67
C LEU A 270 23.07 10.84 -13.94
N SER A 271 23.07 11.91 -13.18
CA SER A 271 24.25 12.33 -12.42
C SER A 271 24.23 11.78 -11.01
#